data_dbde88a5f4c2bae5a7a02e5a7d382d61
#
_entry.id   dbde88a5f4c2bae5a7a02e5a7d382d61
#
_cell.length_a   1.000
_cell.length_b   1.000
_cell.length_c   1.000
_cell.angle_alpha   90.00
_cell.angle_beta   90.00
_cell.angle_gamma   90.00
#
_symmetry.space_group_name_H-M   'P 1'
#
loop_
_entity.id
_entity.type
_entity.pdbx_description
1 polymer ?
#
loop_
_entity_poly.entity_id
_entity_poly.type
_entity_poly.pdbx_seq_one_letter_code
_entity_poly.pdbx_strand_id
1 'polypeptide(L)'
;KPGEVRAQLPAAPPLQAEPFAGVLADFQRVLLPGITHWQHPRFFGYFPANNSPPSVLAELLTAGLGAQCMSWETSPAAAELEEVVMDWLRQLLGLGQDWRGVIQDTASTATLVALICARERATGGRFNLEGAAAPDAGKLVVYASSEAHSSVEKGAKIAGFGRERLRKVAVGVDYAMSPRALEQAVTADLAAGLRPAAVVATVGTTSSTAIDPLPAVGRVCREHGLWLHVDAALAGTAALLPEMRWILDGVELADSFEFNPHKWMFTNFDCAAYFVRDPDFLVKTFAMSPEYLKTAHDGGVSNFRDWGVALGRRFRALKLWFLLRAYGAERIRARVRQHLDL
;
A
#
# COMPACT_ATOMS: atom_id res chain seq x y z
N LYS A 1 -32.31 4.58 3.55
CA LYS A 1 -32.54 3.16 3.19
C LYS A 1 -31.97 2.85 1.83
N PRO A 2 -31.72 1.57 1.47
CA PRO A 2 -31.30 1.22 0.12
C PRO A 2 -32.29 1.78 -0.93
N GLY A 3 -31.76 2.49 -1.94
CA GLY A 3 -32.54 3.07 -3.03
C GLY A 3 -33.08 4.49 -2.81
N GLU A 4 -33.07 5.04 -1.59
CA GLU A 4 -33.61 6.38 -1.32
C GLU A 4 -32.89 7.50 -2.10
N VAL A 5 -31.56 7.44 -2.21
CA VAL A 5 -30.79 8.40 -3.00
C VAL A 5 -31.09 8.22 -4.50
N ARG A 6 -31.06 6.97 -4.97
CA ARG A 6 -31.32 6.66 -6.38
C ARG A 6 -32.70 7.15 -6.84
N ALA A 7 -33.72 7.01 -6.00
CA ALA A 7 -35.08 7.45 -6.31
C ALA A 7 -35.24 8.98 -6.49
N GLN A 8 -34.26 9.76 -6.02
CA GLN A 8 -34.23 11.21 -6.13
C GLN A 8 -33.37 11.71 -7.30
N LEU A 9 -32.68 10.82 -7.99
CA LEU A 9 -31.83 11.16 -9.13
C LEU A 9 -32.58 10.86 -10.44
N PRO A 10 -32.31 11.60 -11.54
CA PRO A 10 -32.87 11.31 -12.84
C PRO A 10 -32.57 9.88 -13.29
N ALA A 11 -33.54 9.21 -13.88
CA ALA A 11 -33.37 7.85 -14.40
C ALA A 11 -32.52 7.80 -15.67
N ALA A 12 -32.40 8.89 -16.41
CA ALA A 12 -31.61 9.03 -17.63
C ALA A 12 -30.63 10.22 -17.50
N PRO A 13 -29.49 10.18 -18.26
CA PRO A 13 -28.57 11.32 -18.25
C PRO A 13 -29.22 12.57 -18.85
N PRO A 14 -28.90 13.79 -18.37
CA PRO A 14 -29.39 15.02 -18.97
C PRO A 14 -28.86 15.14 -20.41
N LEU A 15 -29.76 15.41 -21.36
CA LEU A 15 -29.39 15.63 -22.76
C LEU A 15 -28.94 17.07 -23.04
N GLN A 16 -29.27 17.98 -22.13
CA GLN A 16 -28.88 19.38 -22.20
C GLN A 16 -28.09 19.74 -20.94
N ALA A 17 -27.18 20.71 -21.07
CA ALA A 17 -26.43 21.22 -19.94
C ALA A 17 -27.37 21.90 -18.92
N GLU A 18 -27.12 21.69 -17.65
CA GLU A 18 -27.82 22.31 -16.55
C GLU A 18 -26.98 23.42 -15.91
N PRO A 19 -27.59 24.45 -15.32
CA PRO A 19 -26.85 25.46 -14.58
C PRO A 19 -26.10 24.83 -13.39
N PHE A 20 -24.80 25.15 -13.24
CA PHE A 20 -23.97 24.59 -12.17
C PHE A 20 -24.54 24.81 -10.76
N ALA A 21 -25.24 25.94 -10.53
CA ALA A 21 -25.93 26.19 -9.27
C ALA A 21 -27.02 25.16 -8.94
N GLY A 22 -27.72 24.65 -9.97
CA GLY A 22 -28.67 23.54 -9.82
C GLY A 22 -28.01 22.23 -9.44
N VAL A 23 -26.91 21.89 -10.13
CA VAL A 23 -26.09 20.70 -9.81
C VAL A 23 -25.57 20.75 -8.37
N LEU A 24 -25.09 21.92 -7.92
CA LEU A 24 -24.62 22.11 -6.54
C LEU A 24 -25.77 22.01 -5.52
N ALA A 25 -26.95 22.55 -5.84
CA ALA A 25 -28.16 22.44 -4.98
C ALA A 25 -28.57 20.97 -4.83
N ASP A 26 -28.55 20.18 -5.89
CA ASP A 26 -28.87 18.76 -5.84
C ASP A 26 -27.81 17.96 -5.07
N PHE A 27 -26.52 18.27 -5.21
CA PHE A 27 -25.47 17.70 -4.36
C PHE A 27 -25.79 17.93 -2.88
N GLN A 28 -26.12 19.17 -2.48
CA GLN A 28 -26.39 19.51 -1.09
C GLN A 28 -27.69 18.88 -0.56
N ARG A 29 -28.72 18.79 -1.39
CA ARG A 29 -30.05 18.30 -1.00
C ARG A 29 -30.13 16.77 -1.03
N VAL A 30 -29.52 16.12 -2.02
CA VAL A 30 -29.71 14.69 -2.29
C VAL A 30 -28.49 13.86 -1.86
N LEU A 31 -27.28 14.27 -2.29
CA LEU A 31 -26.09 13.43 -2.10
C LEU A 31 -25.48 13.61 -0.72
N LEU A 32 -25.26 14.85 -0.29
CA LEU A 32 -24.58 15.15 0.97
C LEU A 32 -25.26 14.52 2.21
N PRO A 33 -26.60 14.54 2.36
CA PRO A 33 -27.27 13.87 3.48
C PRO A 33 -27.18 12.33 3.44
N GLY A 34 -26.90 11.75 2.27
CA GLY A 34 -26.75 10.31 2.08
C GLY A 34 -25.34 9.79 2.33
N ILE A 35 -24.36 10.67 2.52
CA ILE A 35 -22.95 10.29 2.75
C ILE A 35 -22.73 9.96 4.22
N THR A 36 -22.01 8.85 4.50
CA THR A 36 -21.48 8.61 5.84
C THR A 36 -20.28 9.53 6.08
N HIS A 37 -20.41 10.45 7.02
CA HIS A 37 -19.42 11.49 7.29
C HIS A 37 -18.26 10.95 8.14
N TRP A 38 -17.24 10.40 7.51
CA TRP A 38 -16.06 9.82 8.17
C TRP A 38 -15.24 10.84 8.95
N GLN A 39 -15.37 12.15 8.65
CA GLN A 39 -14.70 13.23 9.38
C GLN A 39 -15.52 13.74 10.58
N HIS A 40 -16.69 13.14 10.86
CA HIS A 40 -17.47 13.53 12.00
C HIS A 40 -16.79 13.12 13.31
N PRO A 41 -16.69 14.00 14.34
CA PRO A 41 -15.96 13.70 15.58
C PRO A 41 -16.54 12.53 16.40
N ARG A 42 -17.75 12.06 16.08
CA ARG A 42 -18.38 10.86 16.68
C ARG A 42 -18.37 9.65 15.75
N PHE A 43 -17.56 9.65 14.68
CA PHE A 43 -17.42 8.49 13.82
C PHE A 43 -16.28 7.61 14.36
N PHE A 44 -16.63 6.46 14.92
CA PHE A 44 -15.71 5.49 15.52
C PHE A 44 -15.63 4.16 14.75
N GLY A 45 -16.18 4.13 13.53
CA GLY A 45 -16.14 2.94 12.69
C GLY A 45 -14.89 2.89 11.82
N TYR A 46 -14.34 1.68 11.65
CA TYR A 46 -13.19 1.40 10.77
C TYR A 46 -11.89 2.14 11.16
N PHE A 47 -10.84 2.01 10.35
CA PHE A 47 -9.66 2.86 10.45
C PHE A 47 -9.94 4.24 9.85
N PRO A 48 -9.30 5.32 10.35
CA PRO A 48 -9.55 6.66 9.88
C PRO A 48 -9.19 6.83 8.40
N ALA A 49 -9.98 7.65 7.69
CA ALA A 49 -9.62 8.28 6.43
C ALA A 49 -9.32 9.74 6.74
N ASN A 50 -8.10 10.03 7.10
CA ASN A 50 -7.69 11.33 7.62
C ASN A 50 -7.41 12.32 6.48
N ASN A 51 -7.44 13.62 6.78
CA ASN A 51 -7.03 14.67 5.85
C ASN A 51 -6.49 15.90 6.61
N SER A 52 -6.02 16.88 5.86
CA SER A 52 -5.60 18.19 6.38
C SER A 52 -5.77 19.26 5.30
N PRO A 53 -5.94 20.55 5.66
CA PRO A 53 -6.03 21.62 4.68
C PRO A 53 -4.88 21.64 3.65
N PRO A 54 -3.59 21.51 4.01
CA PRO A 54 -2.53 21.44 3.01
C PRO A 54 -2.69 20.29 2.02
N SER A 55 -3.09 19.10 2.50
CA SER A 55 -3.29 17.93 1.66
C SER A 55 -4.45 18.11 0.69
N VAL A 56 -5.59 18.69 1.15
CA VAL A 56 -6.77 18.98 0.32
C VAL A 56 -6.46 20.04 -0.75
N LEU A 57 -5.72 21.10 -0.40
CA LEU A 57 -5.31 22.13 -1.35
C LEU A 57 -4.36 21.57 -2.42
N ALA A 58 -3.44 20.70 -2.03
CA ALA A 58 -2.56 20.01 -2.99
C ALA A 58 -3.35 19.09 -3.94
N GLU A 59 -4.40 18.42 -3.44
CA GLU A 59 -5.27 17.59 -4.27
C GLU A 59 -6.06 18.43 -5.28
N LEU A 60 -6.54 19.62 -4.88
CA LEU A 60 -7.19 20.57 -5.78
C LEU A 60 -6.23 20.99 -6.91
N LEU A 61 -4.97 21.32 -6.57
CA LEU A 61 -3.94 21.64 -7.57
C LEU A 61 -3.63 20.44 -8.47
N THR A 62 -3.51 19.25 -7.91
CA THR A 62 -3.31 18.00 -8.66
C THR A 62 -4.41 17.80 -9.71
N ALA A 63 -5.65 18.02 -9.32
CA ALA A 63 -6.80 17.91 -10.23
C ALA A 63 -6.77 18.99 -11.33
N GLY A 64 -6.42 20.22 -10.97
CA GLY A 64 -6.35 21.35 -11.93
C GLY A 64 -5.17 21.23 -12.91
N LEU A 65 -4.02 20.71 -12.47
CA LEU A 65 -2.84 20.52 -13.33
C LEU A 65 -3.01 19.39 -14.34
N GLY A 66 -3.76 18.31 -13.98
CA GLY A 66 -3.93 17.16 -14.85
C GLY A 66 -2.62 16.45 -15.22
N ALA A 67 -1.57 16.57 -14.39
CA ALA A 67 -0.26 16.00 -14.68
C ALA A 67 -0.29 14.48 -14.68
N GLN A 68 0.33 13.85 -15.71
CA GLN A 68 0.51 12.41 -15.81
C GLN A 68 1.89 12.02 -15.29
N CYS A 69 1.94 11.34 -14.14
CA CYS A 69 3.16 11.03 -13.41
C CYS A 69 3.67 9.60 -13.64
N MET A 70 3.45 9.05 -14.84
CA MET A 70 3.84 7.69 -15.18
C MET A 70 5.35 7.55 -15.44
N SER A 71 6.00 8.58 -15.97
CA SER A 71 7.43 8.58 -16.28
C SER A 71 8.05 9.95 -15.99
N TRP A 72 9.37 9.98 -15.92
CA TRP A 72 10.09 11.25 -15.79
C TRP A 72 9.78 12.19 -16.97
N GLU A 73 9.75 11.69 -18.19
CA GLU A 73 9.50 12.49 -19.39
C GLU A 73 8.10 13.14 -19.41
N THR A 74 7.08 12.43 -18.92
CA THR A 74 5.71 12.96 -18.89
C THR A 74 5.50 14.02 -17.81
N SER A 75 6.30 14.02 -16.75
CA SER A 75 6.31 15.04 -15.69
C SER A 75 7.59 14.95 -14.86
N PRO A 76 8.72 15.58 -15.29
CA PRO A 76 10.00 15.50 -14.58
C PRO A 76 9.88 15.94 -13.11
N ALA A 77 9.29 17.09 -12.88
CA ALA A 77 9.12 17.63 -11.52
C ALA A 77 8.29 16.72 -10.61
N ALA A 78 7.31 16.02 -11.15
CA ALA A 78 6.48 15.10 -10.35
C ALA A 78 7.25 13.82 -10.01
N ALA A 79 8.02 13.27 -10.94
CA ALA A 79 8.85 12.09 -10.71
C ALA A 79 9.93 12.38 -9.66
N GLU A 80 10.68 13.46 -9.82
CA GLU A 80 11.70 13.86 -8.86
C GLU A 80 11.12 14.20 -7.48
N LEU A 81 9.95 14.84 -7.43
CA LEU A 81 9.29 15.12 -6.18
C LEU A 81 8.85 13.84 -5.46
N GLU A 82 8.39 12.82 -6.20
CA GLU A 82 8.04 11.52 -5.59
C GLU A 82 9.27 10.85 -4.98
N GLU A 83 10.41 10.85 -5.66
CA GLU A 83 11.69 10.36 -5.09
C GLU A 83 12.05 11.08 -3.80
N VAL A 84 11.99 12.42 -3.81
CA VAL A 84 12.34 13.26 -2.66
C VAL A 84 11.42 12.98 -1.47
N VAL A 85 10.11 13.00 -1.66
CA VAL A 85 9.18 12.79 -0.52
C VAL A 85 9.22 11.35 0.00
N MET A 86 9.46 10.36 -0.87
CA MET A 86 9.63 8.97 -0.43
C MET A 86 10.93 8.80 0.34
N ASP A 87 12.02 9.47 -0.04
CA ASP A 87 13.25 9.46 0.74
C ASP A 87 13.08 10.18 2.10
N TRP A 88 12.34 11.28 2.15
CA TRP A 88 11.99 11.91 3.43
C TRP A 88 11.20 10.98 4.35
N LEU A 89 10.22 10.25 3.82
CA LEU A 89 9.47 9.26 4.59
C LEU A 89 10.37 8.11 5.06
N ARG A 90 11.26 7.60 4.20
CA ARG A 90 12.26 6.59 4.56
C ARG A 90 13.09 7.03 5.78
N GLN A 91 13.63 8.27 5.74
CA GLN A 91 14.42 8.84 6.84
C GLN A 91 13.58 9.00 8.11
N LEU A 92 12.35 9.51 8.00
CA LEU A 92 11.45 9.70 9.15
C LEU A 92 11.08 8.39 9.82
N LEU A 93 10.93 7.31 9.06
CA LEU A 93 10.66 5.95 9.56
C LEU A 93 11.92 5.26 10.12
N GLY A 94 13.11 5.77 9.82
CA GLY A 94 14.36 5.14 10.22
C GLY A 94 14.73 3.92 9.37
N LEU A 95 14.17 3.78 8.18
CA LEU A 95 14.54 2.72 7.24
C LEU A 95 15.95 2.93 6.67
N GLY A 96 16.67 1.85 6.42
CA GLY A 96 18.02 1.86 5.86
C GLY A 96 18.13 2.54 4.49
N GLN A 97 19.35 2.84 4.07
CA GLN A 97 19.61 3.50 2.78
C GLN A 97 19.36 2.61 1.55
N ASP A 98 19.23 1.32 1.76
CA ASP A 98 18.92 0.32 0.74
C ASP A 98 17.43 0.26 0.35
N TRP A 99 16.57 0.96 1.09
CA TRP A 99 15.15 1.05 0.77
C TRP A 99 14.86 2.13 -0.28
N ARG A 100 14.03 1.79 -1.25
CA ARG A 100 13.50 2.73 -2.25
C ARG A 100 11.99 2.72 -2.21
N GLY A 101 11.38 3.90 -2.36
CA GLY A 101 9.95 4.06 -2.20
C GLY A 101 9.23 4.49 -3.48
N VAL A 102 7.97 4.08 -3.59
CA VAL A 102 7.01 4.52 -4.61
C VAL A 102 5.65 4.70 -3.96
N ILE A 103 4.85 5.64 -4.45
CA ILE A 103 3.49 5.86 -3.95
C ILE A 103 2.53 4.97 -4.74
N GLN A 104 1.88 4.03 -4.07
CA GLN A 104 0.73 3.28 -4.58
C GLN A 104 -0.59 3.99 -4.19
N ASP A 105 -1.72 3.55 -4.74
CA ASP A 105 -3.02 4.07 -4.33
C ASP A 105 -3.41 3.59 -2.91
N THR A 106 -3.34 2.30 -2.68
CA THR A 106 -3.74 1.67 -1.41
C THR A 106 -2.76 0.59 -0.98
N ALA A 107 -2.79 0.22 0.32
CA ALA A 107 -2.12 -0.97 0.84
C ALA A 107 -2.52 -2.25 0.09
N SER A 108 -3.77 -2.34 -0.38
CA SER A 108 -4.21 -3.50 -1.16
C SER A 108 -3.43 -3.67 -2.45
N THR A 109 -3.11 -2.56 -3.14
CA THR A 109 -2.25 -2.57 -4.33
C THR A 109 -0.80 -2.85 -3.95
N ALA A 110 -0.29 -2.27 -2.86
CA ALA A 110 1.06 -2.53 -2.37
C ALA A 110 1.27 -4.02 -2.03
N THR A 111 0.33 -4.62 -1.29
CA THR A 111 0.33 -6.07 -0.99
C THR A 111 0.27 -6.91 -2.27
N LEU A 112 -0.57 -6.54 -3.25
CA LEU A 112 -0.64 -7.24 -4.53
C LEU A 112 0.70 -7.17 -5.27
N VAL A 113 1.33 -6.00 -5.34
CA VAL A 113 2.65 -5.80 -5.95
C VAL A 113 3.70 -6.69 -5.27
N ALA A 114 3.74 -6.71 -3.93
CA ALA A 114 4.64 -7.55 -3.16
C ALA A 114 4.43 -9.05 -3.45
N LEU A 115 3.17 -9.50 -3.52
CA LEU A 115 2.83 -10.90 -3.82
C LEU A 115 3.20 -11.30 -5.26
N ILE A 116 3.04 -10.41 -6.23
CA ILE A 116 3.49 -10.63 -7.61
C ILE A 116 5.02 -10.76 -7.63
N CYS A 117 5.77 -9.86 -6.97
CA CYS A 117 7.22 -9.97 -6.86
C CYS A 117 7.64 -11.30 -6.18
N ALA A 118 6.98 -11.68 -5.10
CA ALA A 118 7.24 -12.95 -4.42
C ALA A 118 7.03 -14.16 -5.35
N ARG A 119 5.96 -14.15 -6.13
CA ARG A 119 5.67 -15.17 -7.14
C ARG A 119 6.76 -15.25 -8.20
N GLU A 120 7.17 -14.10 -8.75
CA GLU A 120 8.22 -14.05 -9.76
C GLU A 120 9.57 -14.53 -9.20
N ARG A 121 9.91 -14.13 -7.96
CA ARG A 121 11.12 -14.63 -7.30
C ARG A 121 11.06 -16.14 -7.11
N ALA A 122 9.95 -16.66 -6.62
CA ALA A 122 9.75 -18.09 -6.40
C ALA A 122 9.78 -18.90 -7.71
N THR A 123 9.38 -18.34 -8.84
CA THR A 123 9.38 -19.03 -10.14
C THR A 123 10.57 -18.66 -11.03
N GLY A 124 11.50 -17.83 -10.53
CA GLY A 124 12.65 -17.36 -11.33
C GLY A 124 12.24 -16.49 -12.54
N GLY A 125 11.12 -15.77 -12.43
CA GLY A 125 10.56 -14.92 -13.50
C GLY A 125 9.73 -15.69 -14.54
N ARG A 126 9.57 -16.99 -14.39
CA ARG A 126 8.88 -17.83 -15.38
C ARG A 126 7.36 -17.62 -15.40
N PHE A 127 6.75 -17.22 -14.27
CA PHE A 127 5.31 -17.00 -14.26
C PHE A 127 4.90 -15.84 -15.16
N ASN A 128 5.67 -14.76 -15.23
CA ASN A 128 5.41 -13.66 -16.17
C ASN A 128 5.51 -14.08 -17.65
N LEU A 129 6.32 -15.11 -17.95
CA LEU A 129 6.50 -15.62 -19.32
C LEU A 129 5.46 -16.68 -19.70
N GLU A 130 5.16 -17.59 -18.78
CA GLU A 130 4.43 -18.83 -19.07
C GLU A 130 3.07 -18.90 -18.36
N GLY A 131 2.78 -17.92 -17.48
CA GLY A 131 1.55 -17.92 -16.69
C GLY A 131 1.41 -19.16 -15.82
N ALA A 132 0.21 -19.73 -15.77
CA ALA A 132 -0.08 -20.93 -14.99
C ALA A 132 0.63 -22.20 -15.49
N ALA A 133 1.24 -22.18 -16.69
CA ALA A 133 2.04 -23.28 -17.22
C ALA A 133 3.47 -23.29 -16.67
N ALA A 134 3.92 -22.22 -15.99
CA ALA A 134 5.24 -22.17 -15.37
C ALA A 134 5.41 -23.31 -14.36
N PRO A 135 6.58 -23.95 -14.30
CA PRO A 135 6.88 -24.97 -13.32
C PRO A 135 6.61 -24.48 -11.90
N ASP A 136 5.97 -25.32 -11.10
CA ASP A 136 5.60 -25.03 -9.71
C ASP A 136 4.57 -23.90 -9.50
N ALA A 137 4.02 -23.31 -10.56
CA ALA A 137 3.00 -22.26 -10.44
C ALA A 137 1.83 -22.67 -9.52
N GLY A 138 1.35 -23.90 -9.64
CA GLY A 138 0.27 -24.45 -8.79
C GLY A 138 0.71 -24.88 -7.39
N LYS A 139 1.99 -24.82 -7.06
CA LYS A 139 2.54 -25.26 -5.76
C LYS A 139 2.86 -24.09 -4.82
N LEU A 140 2.85 -22.87 -5.30
CA LEU A 140 3.23 -21.68 -4.52
C LEU A 140 2.30 -21.44 -3.34
N VAL A 141 2.86 -21.11 -2.17
CA VAL A 141 2.10 -20.90 -0.93
C VAL A 141 2.46 -19.53 -0.32
N VAL A 142 1.43 -18.84 0.18
CA VAL A 142 1.54 -17.56 0.91
C VAL A 142 1.10 -17.79 2.35
N TYR A 143 1.76 -17.14 3.31
CA TYR A 143 1.45 -17.22 4.73
C TYR A 143 1.10 -15.83 5.26
N ALA A 144 0.06 -15.75 6.09
CA ALA A 144 -0.31 -14.55 6.84
C ALA A 144 -1.01 -14.95 8.13
N SER A 145 -1.01 -14.10 9.15
CA SER A 145 -1.75 -14.40 10.38
C SER A 145 -3.26 -14.51 10.13
N SER A 146 -3.98 -15.19 11.01
CA SER A 146 -5.44 -15.21 10.97
C SER A 146 -6.06 -13.81 11.09
N GLU A 147 -5.32 -12.85 11.67
CA GLU A 147 -5.71 -11.46 11.87
C GLU A 147 -5.34 -10.54 10.69
N ALA A 148 -4.63 -11.06 9.68
CA ALA A 148 -4.24 -10.28 8.52
C ALA A 148 -5.46 -9.71 7.76
N HIS A 149 -5.30 -8.51 7.23
CA HIS A 149 -6.35 -7.83 6.48
C HIS A 149 -6.78 -8.63 5.23
N SER A 150 -8.04 -8.51 4.84
CA SER A 150 -8.63 -9.23 3.68
C SER A 150 -7.95 -8.93 2.34
N SER A 151 -7.16 -7.84 2.24
CA SER A 151 -6.34 -7.52 1.08
C SER A 151 -5.35 -8.63 0.74
N VAL A 152 -4.80 -9.32 1.74
CA VAL A 152 -3.86 -10.42 1.54
C VAL A 152 -4.54 -11.58 0.79
N GLU A 153 -5.75 -11.98 1.21
CA GLU A 153 -6.49 -13.02 0.49
C GLU A 153 -6.88 -12.58 -0.92
N LYS A 154 -7.35 -11.34 -1.06
CA LYS A 154 -7.68 -10.78 -2.37
C LYS A 154 -6.43 -10.72 -3.27
N GLY A 155 -5.31 -10.22 -2.74
CA GLY A 155 -4.03 -10.16 -3.44
C GLY A 155 -3.54 -11.53 -3.88
N ALA A 156 -3.59 -12.54 -3.00
CA ALA A 156 -3.21 -13.92 -3.32
C ALA A 156 -4.06 -14.53 -4.46
N LYS A 157 -5.37 -14.27 -4.47
CA LYS A 157 -6.24 -14.68 -5.57
C LYS A 157 -5.87 -14.02 -6.89
N ILE A 158 -5.68 -12.69 -6.90
CA ILE A 158 -5.37 -11.92 -8.10
C ILE A 158 -3.97 -12.27 -8.62
N ALA A 159 -3.00 -12.43 -7.73
CA ALA A 159 -1.63 -12.82 -8.08
C ALA A 159 -1.52 -14.27 -8.59
N GLY A 160 -2.61 -15.05 -8.56
CA GLY A 160 -2.64 -16.42 -9.12
C GLY A 160 -2.26 -17.53 -8.16
N PHE A 161 -2.05 -17.24 -6.86
CA PHE A 161 -1.83 -18.31 -5.86
C PHE A 161 -3.11 -19.12 -5.60
N GLY A 162 -4.27 -18.44 -5.59
CA GLY A 162 -5.54 -19.00 -5.19
C GLY A 162 -5.76 -18.99 -3.66
N ARG A 163 -7.03 -19.07 -3.26
CA ARG A 163 -7.43 -18.98 -1.85
C ARG A 163 -6.83 -20.09 -0.99
N GLU A 164 -6.82 -21.32 -1.51
CA GLU A 164 -6.38 -22.50 -0.78
C GLU A 164 -4.86 -22.57 -0.57
N ARG A 165 -4.10 -21.74 -1.26
CA ARG A 165 -2.66 -21.58 -1.10
C ARG A 165 -2.30 -20.45 -0.13
N LEU A 166 -3.27 -19.76 0.45
CA LEU A 166 -3.06 -18.85 1.57
C LEU A 166 -3.22 -19.60 2.89
N ARG A 167 -2.13 -19.76 3.63
CA ARG A 167 -2.12 -20.34 4.97
C ARG A 167 -2.42 -19.28 6.02
N LYS A 168 -3.48 -19.46 6.76
CA LYS A 168 -3.80 -18.65 7.95
C LYS A 168 -3.00 -19.19 9.13
N VAL A 169 -1.92 -18.50 9.47
CA VAL A 169 -1.04 -18.86 10.60
C VAL A 169 -1.73 -18.49 11.91
N ALA A 170 -1.67 -19.37 12.89
CA ALA A 170 -2.23 -19.13 14.21
C ALA A 170 -1.54 -17.98 14.92
N VAL A 171 -2.31 -17.27 15.74
CA VAL A 171 -1.84 -16.15 16.56
C VAL A 171 -1.72 -16.54 18.04
N GLY A 172 -0.94 -15.78 18.79
CA GLY A 172 -0.84 -15.88 20.24
C GLY A 172 -2.03 -15.23 20.97
N VAL A 173 -1.96 -15.18 22.29
CA VAL A 173 -2.95 -14.49 23.14
C VAL A 173 -2.99 -12.99 22.93
N ASP A 174 -1.93 -12.42 22.38
CA ASP A 174 -1.73 -11.03 21.98
C ASP A 174 -2.18 -10.75 20.54
N TYR A 175 -2.79 -11.74 19.87
CA TYR A 175 -3.21 -11.70 18.46
C TYR A 175 -2.07 -11.52 17.45
N ALA A 176 -0.80 -11.59 17.88
CA ALA A 176 0.34 -11.56 16.98
C ALA A 176 0.60 -12.94 16.35
N MET A 177 1.14 -12.97 15.12
CA MET A 177 1.51 -14.20 14.43
C MET A 177 2.46 -15.04 15.29
N SER A 178 2.16 -16.32 15.47
CA SER A 178 3.06 -17.26 16.12
C SER A 178 4.20 -17.69 15.18
N PRO A 179 5.47 -17.32 15.46
CA PRO A 179 6.59 -17.75 14.63
C PRO A 179 6.76 -19.27 14.59
N ARG A 180 6.44 -19.95 15.69
CA ARG A 180 6.46 -21.41 15.75
C ARG A 180 5.41 -22.03 14.83
N ALA A 181 4.20 -21.46 14.81
CA ALA A 181 3.15 -21.95 13.91
C ALA A 181 3.50 -21.68 12.44
N LEU A 182 4.15 -20.55 12.15
CA LEU A 182 4.65 -20.23 10.81
C LEU A 182 5.69 -21.27 10.37
N GLU A 183 6.71 -21.54 11.19
CA GLU A 183 7.76 -22.52 10.91
C GLU A 183 7.18 -23.92 10.66
N GLN A 184 6.23 -24.34 11.50
CA GLN A 184 5.54 -25.62 11.33
C GLN A 184 4.76 -25.70 10.01
N ALA A 185 4.06 -24.63 9.64
CA ALA A 185 3.31 -24.58 8.39
C ALA A 185 4.23 -24.62 7.16
N VAL A 186 5.34 -23.89 7.19
CA VAL A 186 6.35 -23.88 6.11
C VAL A 186 6.97 -25.26 5.94
N THR A 187 7.39 -25.90 7.06
CA THR A 187 7.99 -27.24 7.05
C THR A 187 7.01 -28.28 6.53
N ALA A 188 5.74 -28.23 6.94
CA ALA A 188 4.70 -29.15 6.47
C ALA A 188 4.42 -28.99 4.97
N ASP A 189 4.36 -27.76 4.47
CA ASP A 189 4.15 -27.51 3.04
C ASP A 189 5.33 -27.96 2.19
N LEU A 190 6.56 -27.75 2.65
CA LEU A 190 7.77 -28.30 2.01
C LEU A 190 7.75 -29.82 1.94
N ALA A 191 7.40 -30.50 3.06
CA ALA A 191 7.28 -31.94 3.10
C ALA A 191 6.18 -32.48 2.16
N ALA A 192 5.12 -31.67 1.92
CA ALA A 192 4.06 -31.98 0.97
C ALA A 192 4.42 -31.67 -0.50
N GLY A 193 5.66 -31.26 -0.78
CA GLY A 193 6.13 -30.89 -2.12
C GLY A 193 5.57 -29.57 -2.63
N LEU A 194 5.04 -28.73 -1.74
CA LEU A 194 4.63 -27.36 -2.03
C LEU A 194 5.83 -26.41 -1.96
N ARG A 195 5.65 -25.20 -2.49
CA ARG A 195 6.71 -24.21 -2.56
C ARG A 195 6.32 -22.93 -1.82
N PRO A 196 6.76 -22.76 -0.58
CA PRO A 196 6.61 -21.50 0.14
C PRO A 196 7.19 -20.33 -0.67
N ALA A 197 6.42 -19.24 -0.82
CA ALA A 197 6.80 -18.10 -1.65
C ALA A 197 6.83 -16.78 -0.86
N ALA A 198 5.85 -16.53 0.00
CA ALA A 198 5.77 -15.27 0.73
C ALA A 198 5.18 -15.40 2.12
N VAL A 199 5.61 -14.54 3.02
CA VAL A 199 4.94 -14.22 4.28
C VAL A 199 4.50 -12.75 4.24
N VAL A 200 3.26 -12.48 4.63
CA VAL A 200 2.77 -11.12 4.91
C VAL A 200 2.64 -10.99 6.43
N ALA A 201 3.55 -10.24 7.04
CA ALA A 201 3.50 -9.88 8.46
C ALA A 201 2.82 -8.52 8.62
N THR A 202 2.03 -8.36 9.68
CA THR A 202 1.26 -7.13 9.92
C THR A 202 1.76 -6.41 11.16
N VAL A 203 1.97 -5.10 11.03
CA VAL A 203 2.26 -4.19 12.14
C VAL A 203 1.03 -3.31 12.35
N GLY A 204 0.22 -3.67 13.36
CA GLY A 204 -1.06 -3.04 13.65
C GLY A 204 -2.21 -3.66 12.85
N THR A 205 -2.61 -4.90 13.20
CA THR A 205 -3.72 -5.62 12.57
C THR A 205 -5.04 -4.85 12.68
N THR A 206 -5.93 -5.03 11.71
CA THR A 206 -7.15 -4.23 11.57
C THR A 206 -8.10 -4.34 12.78
N SER A 207 -8.19 -5.50 13.38
CA SER A 207 -9.17 -5.74 14.47
C SER A 207 -8.59 -5.56 15.87
N SER A 208 -7.32 -5.91 16.08
CA SER A 208 -6.68 -5.96 17.41
C SER A 208 -5.49 -5.01 17.56
N THR A 209 -5.02 -4.39 16.47
CA THR A 209 -3.77 -3.60 16.40
C THR A 209 -2.52 -4.39 16.81
N ALA A 210 -2.58 -5.72 16.78
CA ALA A 210 -1.45 -6.59 17.10
C ALA A 210 -0.26 -6.35 16.17
N ILE A 211 0.93 -6.59 16.69
CA ILE A 211 2.20 -6.40 15.98
C ILE A 211 2.87 -7.76 15.84
N ASP A 212 3.00 -8.25 14.62
CA ASP A 212 3.70 -9.50 14.36
C ASP A 212 5.20 -9.35 14.69
N PRO A 213 5.84 -10.35 15.30
CA PRO A 213 7.22 -10.29 15.74
C PRO A 213 8.20 -10.40 14.56
N LEU A 214 8.43 -9.28 13.83
CA LEU A 214 9.21 -9.22 12.61
C LEU A 214 10.59 -9.89 12.72
N PRO A 215 11.37 -9.77 13.84
CA PRO A 215 12.66 -10.43 13.94
C PRO A 215 12.57 -11.96 13.86
N ALA A 216 11.52 -12.54 14.45
CA ALA A 216 11.33 -13.98 14.45
C ALA A 216 10.74 -14.47 13.12
N VAL A 217 9.74 -13.78 12.59
CA VAL A 217 9.15 -14.06 11.27
C VAL A 217 10.20 -13.92 10.17
N GLY A 218 11.00 -12.85 10.22
CA GLY A 218 12.07 -12.60 9.25
C GLY A 218 13.16 -13.65 9.24
N ARG A 219 13.49 -14.25 10.40
CA ARG A 219 14.42 -15.40 10.44
C ARG A 219 13.88 -16.60 9.68
N VAL A 220 12.61 -16.96 9.90
CA VAL A 220 11.93 -18.03 9.16
C VAL A 220 11.96 -17.74 7.65
N CYS A 221 11.65 -16.51 7.26
CA CYS A 221 11.68 -16.12 5.85
C CYS A 221 13.07 -16.27 5.22
N ARG A 222 14.11 -15.83 5.92
CA ARG A 222 15.50 -15.97 5.44
C ARG A 222 15.95 -17.44 5.30
N GLU A 223 15.62 -18.25 6.30
CA GLU A 223 16.00 -19.66 6.32
C GLU A 223 15.41 -20.43 5.14
N HIS A 224 14.18 -20.12 4.78
CA HIS A 224 13.47 -20.80 3.71
C HIS A 224 13.41 -20.01 2.37
N GLY A 225 14.08 -18.86 2.27
CA GLY A 225 14.10 -18.04 1.05
C GLY A 225 12.77 -17.42 0.66
N LEU A 226 11.90 -17.14 1.63
CA LEU A 226 10.58 -16.53 1.45
C LEU A 226 10.68 -15.02 1.28
N TRP A 227 9.80 -14.44 0.45
CA TRP A 227 9.58 -12.99 0.43
C TRP A 227 8.87 -12.58 1.71
N LEU A 228 9.42 -11.61 2.43
CA LEU A 228 8.72 -11.00 3.55
C LEU A 228 8.19 -9.62 3.15
N HIS A 229 6.87 -9.48 3.18
CA HIS A 229 6.18 -8.20 3.06
C HIS A 229 5.63 -7.77 4.42
N VAL A 230 5.87 -6.52 4.80
CA VAL A 230 5.36 -5.94 6.05
C VAL A 230 4.23 -4.95 5.73
N ASP A 231 3.01 -5.33 6.12
CA ASP A 231 1.81 -4.48 6.08
C ASP A 231 1.71 -3.68 7.39
N ALA A 232 2.09 -2.42 7.36
CA ALA A 232 1.94 -1.47 8.46
C ALA A 232 0.94 -0.36 8.11
N ALA A 233 -0.12 -0.69 7.39
CA ALA A 233 -1.06 0.24 6.76
C ALA A 233 -1.54 1.37 7.67
N LEU A 234 -1.85 1.10 8.95
CA LEU A 234 -2.18 2.12 9.94
C LEU A 234 -0.98 2.49 10.79
N ALA A 235 -0.41 1.50 11.49
CA ALA A 235 0.55 1.73 12.55
C ALA A 235 1.92 2.20 12.05
N GLY A 236 2.25 2.04 10.77
CA GLY A 236 3.46 2.60 10.18
C GLY A 236 3.60 4.12 10.40
N THR A 237 2.48 4.84 10.53
CA THR A 237 2.51 6.27 10.91
C THR A 237 3.10 6.49 12.32
N ALA A 238 2.89 5.58 13.26
CA ALA A 238 3.46 5.70 14.61
C ALA A 238 5.00 5.60 14.60
N ALA A 239 5.57 4.87 13.65
CA ALA A 239 7.03 4.75 13.51
C ALA A 239 7.73 6.06 13.07
N LEU A 240 6.98 7.10 12.70
CA LEU A 240 7.52 8.46 12.56
C LEU A 240 8.05 8.99 13.91
N LEU A 241 7.52 8.51 15.02
CA LEU A 241 7.99 8.80 16.37
C LEU A 241 9.24 7.94 16.69
N PRO A 242 10.39 8.52 17.04
CA PRO A 242 11.58 7.74 17.38
C PRO A 242 11.33 6.70 18.47
N GLU A 243 10.52 7.04 19.46
CA GLU A 243 10.15 6.17 20.59
C GLU A 243 9.23 5.02 20.22
N MET A 244 8.57 5.08 19.05
CA MET A 244 7.69 4.02 18.55
C MET A 244 8.33 3.14 17.48
N ARG A 245 9.56 3.41 17.07
CA ARG A 245 10.24 2.64 16.00
C ARG A 245 10.44 1.17 16.34
N TRP A 246 10.37 0.80 17.60
CA TRP A 246 10.43 -0.60 18.03
C TRP A 246 9.37 -1.49 17.36
N ILE A 247 8.24 -0.90 16.92
CA ILE A 247 7.20 -1.65 16.18
C ILE A 247 7.70 -2.17 14.83
N LEU A 248 8.79 -1.62 14.32
CA LEU A 248 9.45 -2.01 13.07
C LEU A 248 10.76 -2.76 13.32
N ASP A 249 11.11 -3.15 14.57
CA ASP A 249 12.30 -3.95 14.84
C ASP A 249 12.24 -5.24 14.01
N GLY A 250 13.28 -5.50 13.20
CA GLY A 250 13.33 -6.61 12.26
C GLY A 250 12.84 -6.29 10.83
N VAL A 251 12.40 -5.05 10.55
CA VAL A 251 11.99 -4.64 9.20
C VAL A 251 13.13 -4.76 8.18
N GLU A 252 14.39 -4.67 8.63
CA GLU A 252 15.58 -4.89 7.80
C GLU A 252 15.71 -6.33 7.26
N LEU A 253 14.89 -7.26 7.77
CA LEU A 253 14.77 -8.62 7.26
C LEU A 253 13.74 -8.74 6.12
N ALA A 254 12.89 -7.72 5.93
CA ALA A 254 11.85 -7.73 4.93
C ALA A 254 12.36 -7.34 3.53
N ASP A 255 11.67 -7.80 2.51
CA ASP A 255 11.89 -7.43 1.11
C ASP A 255 11.07 -6.19 0.71
N SER A 256 9.91 -6.03 1.32
CA SER A 256 9.02 -4.89 1.08
C SER A 256 8.25 -4.49 2.34
N PHE A 257 7.93 -3.20 2.43
CA PHE A 257 7.22 -2.58 3.54
C PHE A 257 6.23 -1.56 2.99
N GLU A 258 5.06 -1.42 3.63
CA GLU A 258 4.12 -0.38 3.26
C GLU A 258 3.42 0.24 4.48
N PHE A 259 3.02 1.51 4.35
CA PHE A 259 2.06 2.15 5.24
C PHE A 259 1.21 3.16 4.48
N ASN A 260 0.04 3.52 5.05
CA ASN A 260 -0.89 4.43 4.39
C ASN A 260 -0.88 5.83 5.02
N PRO A 261 -0.19 6.83 4.44
CA PRO A 261 -0.34 8.22 4.83
C PRO A 261 -1.81 8.69 4.87
N HIS A 262 -2.66 8.14 3.99
CA HIS A 262 -4.08 8.48 3.94
C HIS A 262 -4.93 7.90 5.08
N LYS A 263 -4.37 7.08 5.98
CA LYS A 263 -5.07 6.60 7.17
C LYS A 263 -4.81 7.50 8.38
N TRP A 264 -3.57 7.61 8.85
CA TRP A 264 -3.25 8.31 10.10
C TRP A 264 -2.30 9.50 9.92
N MET A 265 -1.67 9.67 8.75
CA MET A 265 -0.68 10.74 8.51
C MET A 265 -1.30 11.99 7.86
N PHE A 266 -2.54 12.34 8.17
CA PHE A 266 -3.22 13.60 7.76
C PHE A 266 -3.23 13.87 6.26
N THR A 267 -3.10 12.84 5.43
CA THR A 267 -3.11 12.90 3.97
C THR A 267 -4.47 12.40 3.46
N ASN A 268 -5.15 13.16 2.61
CA ASN A 268 -6.42 12.70 2.05
C ASN A 268 -6.23 11.44 1.17
N PHE A 269 -7.26 10.59 1.14
CA PHE A 269 -7.33 9.41 0.30
C PHE A 269 -7.20 9.79 -1.19
N ASP A 270 -6.37 9.13 -2.09
CA ASP A 270 -5.61 7.94 -1.76
C ASP A 270 -4.09 8.22 -1.76
N CYS A 271 -3.35 7.53 -0.90
CA CYS A 271 -1.89 7.62 -0.83
C CYS A 271 -1.34 6.50 0.08
N ALA A 272 -0.66 5.53 -0.50
CA ALA A 272 0.05 4.46 0.21
C ALA A 272 1.53 4.52 -0.13
N ALA A 273 2.39 4.58 0.87
CA ALA A 273 3.84 4.57 0.72
C ALA A 273 4.34 3.13 0.73
N TYR A 274 4.83 2.65 -0.41
CA TYR A 274 5.40 1.32 -0.57
C TYR A 274 6.91 1.41 -0.75
N PHE A 275 7.65 0.61 0.00
CA PHE A 275 9.10 0.55 -0.03
C PHE A 275 9.56 -0.86 -0.37
N VAL A 276 10.63 -0.96 -1.13
CA VAL A 276 11.26 -2.21 -1.55
C VAL A 276 12.78 -2.09 -1.42
N ARG A 277 13.45 -3.20 -1.08
CA ARG A 277 14.91 -3.24 -0.97
C ARG A 277 15.60 -3.51 -2.29
N ASP A 278 14.94 -4.19 -3.20
CA ASP A 278 15.45 -4.48 -4.55
C ASP A 278 14.52 -3.81 -5.60
N PRO A 279 14.74 -2.52 -5.90
CA PRO A 279 13.95 -1.81 -6.89
C PRO A 279 14.15 -2.36 -8.30
N ASP A 280 15.32 -2.89 -8.62
CA ASP A 280 15.61 -3.45 -9.95
C ASP A 280 14.78 -4.70 -10.18
N PHE A 281 14.62 -5.55 -9.15
CA PHE A 281 13.75 -6.70 -9.23
C PHE A 281 12.28 -6.31 -9.36
N LEU A 282 11.84 -5.26 -8.64
CA LEU A 282 10.48 -4.71 -8.76
C LEU A 282 10.24 -4.24 -10.20
N VAL A 283 11.11 -3.41 -10.74
CA VAL A 283 11.03 -2.90 -12.12
C VAL A 283 11.04 -4.06 -13.11
N LYS A 284 11.96 -5.02 -12.98
CA LYS A 284 11.99 -6.20 -13.85
C LYS A 284 10.68 -7.00 -13.84
N THR A 285 10.00 -7.03 -12.70
CA THR A 285 8.73 -7.76 -12.56
C THR A 285 7.60 -7.08 -13.32
N PHE A 286 7.56 -5.75 -13.37
CA PHE A 286 6.43 -4.98 -13.93
C PHE A 286 6.74 -4.25 -15.24
N ALA A 287 8.02 -4.09 -15.61
CA ALA A 287 8.40 -3.33 -16.78
C ALA A 287 7.82 -3.95 -18.05
N MET A 288 7.22 -3.09 -18.85
CA MET A 288 6.85 -3.36 -20.23
C MET A 288 7.57 -2.35 -21.11
N SER A 289 8.23 -2.82 -22.17
CA SER A 289 9.06 -1.98 -23.04
C SER A 289 8.47 -1.84 -24.45
N PRO A 290 7.21 -1.37 -24.60
CA PRO A 290 6.71 -1.04 -25.93
C PRO A 290 7.45 0.19 -26.47
N GLU A 291 7.63 0.26 -27.80
CA GLU A 291 8.44 1.33 -28.44
C GLU A 291 7.96 2.74 -28.08
N TYR A 292 6.65 2.97 -27.94
CA TYR A 292 6.10 4.30 -27.61
C TYR A 292 6.39 4.78 -26.17
N LEU A 293 6.88 3.89 -25.29
CA LEU A 293 7.27 4.22 -23.92
C LEU A 293 8.78 4.38 -23.73
N LYS A 294 9.60 4.06 -24.72
CA LYS A 294 11.04 4.25 -24.66
C LYS A 294 11.39 5.72 -24.76
N THR A 295 12.25 6.19 -23.87
CA THR A 295 12.72 7.59 -23.83
C THR A 295 14.24 7.63 -23.86
N ALA A 296 14.81 8.81 -24.21
CA ALA A 296 16.25 9.00 -24.23
C ALA A 296 16.89 8.95 -22.82
N HIS A 297 16.09 9.04 -21.78
CA HIS A 297 16.53 9.08 -20.38
C HIS A 297 16.30 7.76 -19.63
N ASP A 298 15.75 6.72 -20.30
CA ASP A 298 15.55 5.41 -19.68
C ASP A 298 16.88 4.86 -19.16
N GLY A 299 16.94 4.48 -17.90
CA GLY A 299 18.14 3.99 -17.21
C GLY A 299 18.87 5.03 -16.34
N GLY A 300 18.51 6.34 -16.47
CA GLY A 300 19.05 7.42 -15.62
C GLY A 300 18.02 8.06 -14.69
N VAL A 301 16.75 7.69 -14.83
CA VAL A 301 15.62 8.29 -14.11
C VAL A 301 14.60 7.24 -13.70
N SER A 302 13.77 7.57 -12.70
CA SER A 302 12.69 6.66 -12.26
C SER A 302 11.46 6.82 -13.16
N ASN A 303 11.11 5.76 -13.86
CA ASN A 303 9.86 5.62 -14.59
C ASN A 303 8.85 4.84 -13.75
N PHE A 304 8.07 5.53 -12.94
CA PHE A 304 7.21 4.90 -11.93
C PHE A 304 6.08 4.04 -12.50
N ARG A 305 5.79 4.12 -13.81
CA ARG A 305 4.91 3.17 -14.51
C ARG A 305 5.35 1.71 -14.38
N ASP A 306 6.66 1.50 -14.19
CA ASP A 306 7.27 0.18 -14.08
C ASP A 306 7.44 -0.28 -12.61
N TRP A 307 6.92 0.50 -11.64
CA TRP A 307 7.01 0.20 -10.21
C TRP A 307 5.71 -0.38 -9.63
N GLY A 308 4.82 -0.90 -10.47
CA GLY A 308 3.56 -1.49 -10.05
C GLY A 308 2.60 -1.74 -11.21
N VAL A 309 1.34 -2.01 -10.87
CA VAL A 309 0.33 -2.44 -11.84
C VAL A 309 -0.15 -1.29 -12.75
N ALA A 310 -0.25 -0.07 -12.22
CA ALA A 310 -0.88 1.04 -12.90
C ALA A 310 0.08 1.78 -13.83
N LEU A 311 -0.26 1.87 -15.13
CA LEU A 311 0.47 2.73 -16.08
C LEU A 311 0.23 4.21 -15.76
N GLY A 312 -1.02 4.64 -15.74
CA GLY A 312 -1.39 6.04 -15.44
C GLY A 312 -1.29 6.32 -13.95
N ARG A 313 -0.66 7.45 -13.59
CA ARG A 313 -0.40 7.81 -12.20
C ARG A 313 -0.75 9.26 -11.92
N ARG A 314 -1.44 9.49 -10.79
CA ARG A 314 -1.75 10.82 -10.28
C ARG A 314 -0.55 11.44 -9.58
N PHE A 315 -0.53 12.75 -9.47
CA PHE A 315 0.51 13.50 -8.74
C PHE A 315 0.34 13.42 -7.22
N ARG A 316 0.34 12.19 -6.65
CA ARG A 316 0.14 11.95 -5.21
C ARG A 316 1.26 12.50 -4.35
N ALA A 317 2.47 12.61 -4.88
CA ALA A 317 3.61 13.18 -4.16
C ALA A 317 3.36 14.63 -3.70
N LEU A 318 2.57 15.40 -4.46
CA LEU A 318 2.31 16.80 -4.16
C LEU A 318 1.66 16.98 -2.78
N LYS A 319 0.68 16.15 -2.42
CA LYS A 319 0.00 16.26 -1.11
C LYS A 319 0.89 15.88 0.07
N LEU A 320 1.80 14.92 -0.10
CA LEU A 320 2.81 14.60 0.91
C LEU A 320 3.80 15.76 1.09
N TRP A 321 4.26 16.34 0.01
CA TRP A 321 5.15 17.49 0.04
C TRP A 321 4.51 18.70 0.73
N PHE A 322 3.25 19.04 0.37
CA PHE A 322 2.50 20.13 1.01
C PHE A 322 2.34 19.88 2.51
N LEU A 323 1.97 18.65 2.89
CA LEU A 323 1.82 18.27 4.31
C LEU A 323 3.12 18.44 5.08
N LEU A 324 4.20 17.82 4.58
CA LEU A 324 5.51 17.84 5.25
C LEU A 324 6.10 19.26 5.32
N ARG A 325 5.93 20.07 4.26
CA ARG A 325 6.40 21.46 4.23
C ARG A 325 5.57 22.39 5.12
N ALA A 326 4.24 22.23 5.13
CA ALA A 326 3.35 23.10 5.89
C ALA A 326 3.39 22.83 7.40
N TYR A 327 3.53 21.57 7.80
CA TYR A 327 3.52 21.21 9.22
C TYR A 327 4.89 20.91 9.80
N GLY A 328 5.83 20.43 8.98
CA GLY A 328 7.11 19.91 9.45
C GLY A 328 6.94 18.57 10.19
N ALA A 329 8.03 17.82 10.25
CA ALA A 329 8.05 16.49 10.88
C ALA A 329 7.66 16.55 12.37
N GLU A 330 8.19 17.54 13.11
CA GLU A 330 7.96 17.63 14.56
C GLU A 330 6.50 17.92 14.92
N ARG A 331 5.79 18.74 14.14
CA ARG A 331 4.37 18.99 14.39
C ARG A 331 3.51 17.77 14.05
N ILE A 332 3.88 17.02 13.02
CA ILE A 332 3.21 15.75 12.68
C ILE A 332 3.44 14.76 13.83
N ARG A 333 4.68 14.60 14.31
CA ARG A 333 5.03 13.76 15.46
C ARG A 333 4.25 14.14 16.70
N ALA A 334 4.23 15.42 17.05
CA ALA A 334 3.48 15.91 18.21
C ALA A 334 2.00 15.55 18.14
N ARG A 335 1.39 15.64 16.96
CA ARG A 335 -0.01 15.28 16.77
C ARG A 335 -0.24 13.77 16.85
N VAL A 336 0.63 12.94 16.27
CA VAL A 336 0.55 11.48 16.38
C VAL A 336 0.72 11.05 17.84
N ARG A 337 1.68 11.64 18.58
CA ARG A 337 1.87 11.39 20.02
C ARG A 337 0.61 11.71 20.81
N GLN A 338 -0.01 12.85 20.56
CA GLN A 338 -1.29 13.21 21.18
C GLN A 338 -2.38 12.18 20.93
N HIS A 339 -2.43 11.57 19.74
CA HIS A 339 -3.39 10.50 19.45
C HIS A 339 -3.08 9.19 20.17
N LEU A 340 -1.81 8.93 20.50
CA LEU A 340 -1.43 7.76 21.31
C LEU A 340 -1.75 7.94 22.80
N ASP A 341 -1.83 9.19 23.27
CA ASP A 341 -2.15 9.53 24.65
C ASP A 341 -3.66 9.52 24.94
N LEU A 342 -4.53 9.45 23.89
CA LEU A 342 -5.99 9.43 24.02
C LEU A 342 -6.55 8.02 24.17
#